data_ceae44afbe835409750b5f1301736270
#
_entry.id   ceae44afbe835409750b5f1301736270
#
_cell.length_a   1.000
_cell.length_b   1.000
_cell.length_c   1.000
_cell.angle_alpha   90.00
_cell.angle_beta   90.00
_cell.angle_gamma   90.00
#
_symmetry.space_group_name_H-M   'P 1'
#
loop_
_entity.id
_entity.type
_entity.pdbx_description
1 polymer ?
#
loop_
_entity_poly.entity_id
_entity_poly.type
_entity_poly.pdbx_seq_one_letter_code
_entity_poly.pdbx_strand_id
1 'polypeptide(L)'
;MSQNIGKIVRAVGPVVDIAFDADHLPALNTAITIDNHGQSLTVEVAQHIGDDIVRCIAMGPTDGLTRGLEAVDTENPIKVPVGNETLGRMFNVLGEPIDEKEALPADTKTMPIHRSAPTYAQQRTETEILETGIKVIDLICPYIKGGKIGLFGGAGVGKTVLIQELINNIATQHGGLSVFAGVGERSREGNDLYYEMKESGVLNKTTLVFGQMNEPPGSRLRVALTGLTMAEYFRDEQNQDVLLFIDNIFRFTQAGSEVSALLGRVPSQAGYQPTLATEMGQLQERITSTKKGSITSVQAVYVPADDLTDPAPATTFAHLDAKVVLDRSIAALGIYPAVDPLNSSSRALDPLVVGQEHYEVAHGVQQILQRFQELQDIIAILGMDELTEEDKVTVARARRVRNYLSQPFTVASQFTGMDGKYVRVEDTIRGFKEILEGKWDHLPEQAFHNVGSIEEAVEKAKTLE
;
A
#
# COMPACT_ATOMS: atom_id res chain seq x y z
N MET A 1 40.70 -0.61 -13.05
CA MET A 1 39.98 -0.22 -14.28
C MET A 1 39.85 1.28 -14.25
N SER A 2 40.06 2.01 -15.34
CA SER A 2 39.84 3.46 -15.40
C SER A 2 38.34 3.72 -15.26
N GLN A 3 37.93 4.64 -14.41
CA GLN A 3 36.53 5.06 -14.30
C GLN A 3 36.04 5.61 -15.64
N ASN A 4 34.83 5.23 -16.06
CA ASN A 4 34.17 5.80 -17.20
C ASN A 4 33.58 7.16 -16.79
N ILE A 5 34.18 8.25 -17.28
CA ILE A 5 33.83 9.62 -16.89
C ILE A 5 33.30 10.35 -18.12
N GLY A 6 32.07 10.82 -18.02
CA GLY A 6 31.44 11.70 -18.99
C GLY A 6 31.44 13.15 -18.57
N LYS A 7 30.93 14.02 -19.41
CA LYS A 7 30.78 15.45 -19.14
C LYS A 7 29.36 15.94 -19.42
N ILE A 8 28.84 16.76 -18.55
CA ILE A 8 27.53 17.38 -18.76
C ILE A 8 27.59 18.32 -19.97
N VAL A 9 26.68 18.08 -20.91
CA VAL A 9 26.51 18.93 -22.09
C VAL A 9 25.31 19.84 -22.00
N ARG A 10 24.29 19.42 -21.24
CA ARG A 10 23.05 20.18 -21.04
C ARG A 10 22.37 19.76 -19.73
N ALA A 11 21.81 20.74 -19.03
CA ALA A 11 20.93 20.51 -17.89
C ALA A 11 19.69 21.41 -18.04
N VAL A 12 18.48 20.81 -18.02
CA VAL A 12 17.21 21.53 -18.12
C VAL A 12 16.24 20.92 -17.11
N GLY A 13 16.01 21.63 -16.01
CA GLY A 13 15.24 21.07 -14.91
C GLY A 13 15.85 19.76 -14.42
N PRO A 14 15.06 18.71 -14.20
CA PRO A 14 15.55 17.42 -13.73
C PRO A 14 16.19 16.54 -14.84
N VAL A 15 16.30 17.04 -16.07
CA VAL A 15 16.92 16.32 -17.20
C VAL A 15 18.35 16.77 -17.39
N VAL A 16 19.27 15.82 -17.41
CA VAL A 16 20.71 16.06 -17.58
C VAL A 16 21.22 15.22 -18.76
N ASP A 17 21.78 15.87 -19.78
CA ASP A 17 22.40 15.21 -20.92
C ASP A 17 23.91 15.17 -20.70
N ILE A 18 24.49 13.97 -20.84
CA ILE A 18 25.90 13.69 -20.55
C ILE A 18 26.54 12.99 -21.74
N ALA A 19 27.67 13.52 -22.18
CA ALA A 19 28.47 12.89 -23.24
C ALA A 19 29.50 11.93 -22.64
N PHE A 20 29.62 10.76 -23.24
CA PHE A 20 30.60 9.73 -22.92
C PHE A 20 31.37 9.33 -24.19
N ASP A 21 32.40 8.51 -24.04
CA ASP A 21 33.04 7.89 -25.19
C ASP A 21 32.09 6.95 -25.94
N ALA A 22 32.16 6.94 -27.29
CA ALA A 22 31.29 6.16 -28.17
C ALA A 22 31.21 4.67 -27.82
N ASP A 23 32.35 4.10 -27.45
CA ASP A 23 32.47 2.68 -27.11
C ASP A 23 32.10 2.33 -25.66
N HIS A 24 31.80 3.34 -24.85
CA HIS A 24 31.59 3.19 -23.39
C HIS A 24 30.34 3.93 -22.91
N LEU A 25 29.26 3.93 -23.68
CA LEU A 25 27.99 4.51 -23.25
C LEU A 25 27.39 3.73 -22.07
N PRO A 26 27.00 4.38 -20.96
CA PRO A 26 26.28 3.72 -19.87
C PRO A 26 24.98 3.09 -20.35
N ALA A 27 24.68 1.90 -19.83
CA ALA A 27 23.42 1.21 -20.13
C ALA A 27 22.22 1.97 -19.54
N LEU A 28 21.04 1.71 -20.07
CA LEU A 28 19.78 2.22 -19.49
C LEU A 28 19.65 1.81 -18.01
N ASN A 29 19.09 2.68 -17.21
CA ASN A 29 18.92 2.55 -15.75
C ASN A 29 20.22 2.57 -14.95
N THR A 30 21.37 2.82 -15.56
CA THR A 30 22.62 3.00 -14.81
C THR A 30 22.59 4.30 -14.01
N ALA A 31 23.08 4.21 -12.78
CA ALA A 31 23.28 5.37 -11.91
C ALA A 31 24.59 6.08 -12.30
N ILE A 32 24.52 7.39 -12.45
CA ILE A 32 25.67 8.25 -12.70
C ILE A 32 25.74 9.25 -11.55
N THR A 33 26.94 9.43 -10.98
CA THR A 33 27.16 10.36 -9.89
C THR A 33 27.86 11.63 -10.39
N ILE A 34 27.41 12.76 -9.92
CA ILE A 34 27.94 14.08 -10.27
C ILE A 34 28.27 14.81 -8.96
N ASP A 35 29.49 15.34 -8.87
CA ASP A 35 29.82 16.28 -7.80
C ASP A 35 29.36 17.68 -8.21
N ASN A 36 28.27 18.12 -7.65
CA ASN A 36 27.73 19.46 -7.84
C ASN A 36 28.23 20.39 -6.73
N HIS A 37 29.46 20.88 -6.89
CA HIS A 37 30.12 21.83 -5.95
C HIS A 37 30.12 21.31 -4.49
N GLY A 38 30.45 20.03 -4.30
CA GLY A 38 30.53 19.38 -2.99
C GLY A 38 29.22 18.71 -2.56
N GLN A 39 28.17 18.78 -3.38
CA GLN A 39 26.94 18.03 -3.19
C GLN A 39 26.87 16.90 -4.19
N SER A 40 26.75 15.68 -3.71
CA SER A 40 26.58 14.52 -4.58
C SER A 40 25.18 14.48 -5.18
N LEU A 41 25.09 14.42 -6.50
CA LEU A 41 23.85 14.23 -7.24
C LEU A 41 23.90 12.90 -7.99
N THR A 42 22.88 12.08 -7.83
CA THR A 42 22.70 10.86 -8.64
C THR A 42 21.67 11.13 -9.73
N VAL A 43 22.02 10.75 -10.94
CA VAL A 43 21.11 10.74 -12.10
C VAL A 43 21.04 9.35 -12.69
N GLU A 44 19.91 9.00 -13.28
CA GLU A 44 19.67 7.67 -13.89
C GLU A 44 19.54 7.81 -15.41
N VAL A 45 20.24 6.97 -16.15
CA VAL A 45 20.18 6.94 -17.62
C VAL A 45 18.79 6.50 -18.06
N ALA A 46 18.08 7.36 -18.79
CA ALA A 46 16.74 7.12 -19.32
C ALA A 46 16.70 6.84 -20.81
N GLN A 47 17.60 7.47 -21.60
CA GLN A 47 17.65 7.33 -23.05
C GLN A 47 19.08 7.50 -23.57
N HIS A 48 19.36 6.83 -24.69
CA HIS A 48 20.47 7.19 -25.59
C HIS A 48 19.90 8.06 -26.72
N ILE A 49 20.40 9.29 -26.87
CA ILE A 49 19.82 10.27 -27.81
C ILE A 49 20.66 10.49 -29.07
N GLY A 50 21.73 9.69 -29.25
CA GLY A 50 22.70 9.83 -30.34
C GLY A 50 23.86 10.76 -29.95
N ASP A 51 24.83 10.90 -30.86
CA ASP A 51 26.02 11.74 -30.69
C ASP A 51 26.79 11.47 -29.36
N ASP A 52 26.82 10.20 -28.94
CA ASP A 52 27.48 9.72 -27.72
C ASP A 52 26.93 10.36 -26.44
N ILE A 53 25.68 10.81 -26.49
CA ILE A 53 24.99 11.44 -25.38
C ILE A 53 23.94 10.52 -24.77
N VAL A 54 23.96 10.41 -23.44
CA VAL A 54 22.89 9.79 -22.67
C VAL A 54 22.05 10.86 -21.99
N ARG A 55 20.75 10.69 -22.05
CA ARG A 55 19.80 11.54 -21.34
C ARG A 55 19.42 10.90 -20.02
N CYS A 56 19.61 11.65 -18.93
CA CYS A 56 19.41 11.17 -17.58
C CYS A 56 18.34 11.97 -16.86
N ILE A 57 17.72 11.32 -15.85
CA ILE A 57 16.77 11.93 -14.93
C ILE A 57 17.41 12.03 -13.56
N ALA A 58 17.37 13.23 -12.96
CA ALA A 58 17.95 13.48 -11.66
C ALA A 58 17.08 12.95 -10.51
N MET A 59 17.76 12.39 -9.50
CA MET A 59 17.15 11.93 -8.25
C MET A 59 17.19 12.99 -7.14
N GLY A 60 17.72 14.15 -7.43
CA GLY A 60 17.85 15.27 -6.50
C GLY A 60 17.82 16.62 -7.25
N PRO A 61 17.99 17.74 -6.53
CA PRO A 61 18.02 19.06 -7.12
C PRO A 61 19.18 19.23 -8.12
N THR A 62 18.90 19.86 -9.25
CA THR A 62 19.87 20.13 -10.31
C THR A 62 20.40 21.57 -10.32
N ASP A 63 20.03 22.35 -9.31
CA ASP A 63 20.45 23.73 -9.18
C ASP A 63 21.98 23.82 -9.09
N GLY A 64 22.56 24.75 -9.84
CA GLY A 64 24.00 24.93 -9.86
C GLY A 64 24.79 24.04 -10.82
N LEU A 65 24.13 23.05 -11.49
CA LEU A 65 24.80 22.26 -12.51
C LEU A 65 25.28 23.14 -13.66
N THR A 66 26.53 22.93 -14.04
CA THR A 66 27.15 23.63 -15.16
C THR A 66 27.63 22.68 -16.22
N ARG A 67 27.66 23.18 -17.47
CA ARG A 67 28.24 22.46 -18.61
C ARG A 67 29.69 22.11 -18.34
N GLY A 68 30.11 20.89 -18.65
CA GLY A 68 31.49 20.43 -18.50
C GLY A 68 31.84 19.82 -17.16
N LEU A 69 30.90 19.79 -16.17
CA LEU A 69 31.09 19.03 -14.95
C LEU A 69 31.26 17.54 -15.28
N GLU A 70 32.14 16.90 -14.53
CA GLU A 70 32.37 15.45 -14.65
C GLU A 70 31.22 14.65 -14.08
N ALA A 71 30.87 13.57 -14.80
CA ALA A 71 29.84 12.62 -14.41
C ALA A 71 30.42 11.22 -14.44
N VAL A 72 30.40 10.53 -13.31
CA VAL A 72 31.03 9.23 -13.14
C VAL A 72 30.00 8.13 -13.30
N ASP A 73 30.22 7.26 -14.30
CA ASP A 73 29.43 6.05 -14.47
C ASP A 73 29.74 5.06 -13.35
N THR A 74 28.69 4.65 -12.60
CA THR A 74 28.85 3.65 -11.55
C THR A 74 28.83 2.21 -12.07
N GLU A 75 28.59 2.02 -13.38
CA GLU A 75 28.43 0.72 -14.04
C GLU A 75 27.30 -0.15 -13.44
N ASN A 76 26.50 0.41 -12.58
CA ASN A 76 25.39 -0.28 -11.88
C ASN A 76 24.13 0.58 -11.85
N PRO A 77 22.94 -0.04 -11.80
CA PRO A 77 21.74 0.65 -11.39
C PRO A 77 21.87 1.25 -9.99
N ILE A 78 20.91 2.09 -9.60
CA ILE A 78 20.80 2.56 -8.21
C ILE A 78 20.71 1.33 -7.29
N LYS A 79 21.62 1.25 -6.32
CA LYS A 79 21.65 0.20 -5.29
C LYS A 79 21.23 0.80 -3.95
N VAL A 80 20.39 0.07 -3.24
CA VAL A 80 19.87 0.50 -1.94
C VAL A 80 20.19 -0.53 -0.86
N PRO A 81 20.36 -0.12 0.40
CA PRO A 81 20.64 -1.04 1.49
C PRO A 81 19.43 -1.96 1.71
N VAL A 82 19.73 -3.19 2.10
CA VAL A 82 18.73 -4.21 2.39
C VAL A 82 19.14 -4.98 3.66
N GLY A 83 18.19 -5.63 4.30
CA GLY A 83 18.42 -6.46 5.46
C GLY A 83 17.91 -5.87 6.77
N ASN A 84 18.23 -6.53 7.87
CA ASN A 84 17.71 -6.16 9.19
C ASN A 84 18.17 -4.77 9.65
N GLU A 85 19.27 -4.28 9.14
CA GLU A 85 19.82 -2.95 9.41
C GLU A 85 18.90 -1.83 8.94
N THR A 86 17.98 -2.13 8.02
CA THR A 86 16.98 -1.16 7.52
C THR A 86 15.75 -1.06 8.43
N LEU A 87 15.52 -2.02 9.30
CA LEU A 87 14.35 -2.04 10.20
C LEU A 87 14.41 -0.89 11.21
N GLY A 88 13.28 -0.22 11.38
CA GLY A 88 13.17 0.93 12.25
C GLY A 88 13.80 2.21 11.71
N ARG A 89 14.20 2.21 10.45
CA ARG A 89 14.88 3.32 9.79
C ARG A 89 14.02 3.95 8.70
N MET A 90 14.38 5.17 8.35
CA MET A 90 13.73 5.96 7.30
C MET A 90 14.76 6.36 6.24
N PHE A 91 14.44 6.12 4.97
CA PHE A 91 15.34 6.29 3.83
C PHE A 91 14.71 7.17 2.74
N ASN A 92 15.58 7.77 1.93
CA ASN A 92 15.21 8.40 0.66
C ASN A 92 15.26 7.37 -0.50
N VAL A 93 15.02 7.81 -1.72
CA VAL A 93 15.03 6.96 -2.93
C VAL A 93 16.36 6.25 -3.17
N LEU A 94 17.47 6.85 -2.77
CA LEU A 94 18.82 6.27 -2.90
C LEU A 94 19.18 5.31 -1.76
N GLY A 95 18.27 5.13 -0.78
CA GLY A 95 18.55 4.33 0.40
C GLY A 95 19.46 5.02 1.42
N GLU A 96 19.56 6.34 1.36
CA GLU A 96 20.28 7.11 2.36
C GLU A 96 19.36 7.36 3.56
N PRO A 97 19.84 7.13 4.80
CA PRO A 97 19.05 7.42 6.00
C PRO A 97 18.69 8.90 6.12
N ILE A 98 17.41 9.19 6.42
CA ILE A 98 16.89 10.55 6.62
C ILE A 98 16.28 10.76 8.01
N ASP A 99 16.53 9.84 8.92
CA ASP A 99 15.98 9.82 10.28
C ASP A 99 16.91 10.44 11.34
N GLU A 100 17.95 11.13 10.91
CA GLU A 100 18.97 11.80 11.77
C GLU A 100 19.69 10.84 12.75
N LYS A 101 19.62 9.54 12.48
CA LYS A 101 20.35 8.52 13.25
C LYS A 101 21.73 8.24 12.63
N GLU A 102 22.51 7.44 13.32
CA GLU A 102 23.81 6.99 12.83
C GLU A 102 23.73 6.33 11.45
N ALA A 103 24.77 6.48 10.66
CA ALA A 103 24.90 5.81 9.37
C ALA A 103 24.77 4.29 9.52
N LEU A 104 24.31 3.63 8.47
CA LEU A 104 24.28 2.17 8.45
C LEU A 104 25.70 1.60 8.50
N PRO A 105 25.87 0.37 9.05
CA PRO A 105 27.16 -0.33 9.02
C PRO A 105 27.73 -0.40 7.60
N ALA A 106 29.03 -0.25 7.47
CA ALA A 106 29.71 -0.22 6.15
C ALA A 106 29.58 -1.54 5.37
N ASP A 107 29.33 -2.64 6.07
CA ASP A 107 29.13 -3.98 5.51
C ASP A 107 27.65 -4.29 5.17
N THR A 108 26.75 -3.32 5.30
CA THR A 108 25.34 -3.50 4.95
C THR A 108 25.21 -3.90 3.48
N LYS A 109 24.45 -4.97 3.24
CA LYS A 109 24.19 -5.46 1.89
C LYS A 109 23.37 -4.44 1.09
N THR A 110 23.65 -4.37 -0.21
CA THR A 110 22.91 -3.52 -1.15
C THR A 110 22.37 -4.35 -2.30
N MET A 111 21.25 -3.95 -2.85
CA MET A 111 20.64 -4.57 -4.02
C MET A 111 20.16 -3.50 -5.02
N PRO A 112 20.23 -3.80 -6.34
CA PRO A 112 19.73 -2.86 -7.35
C PRO A 112 18.21 -2.77 -7.32
N ILE A 113 17.69 -1.57 -7.54
CA ILE A 113 16.23 -1.32 -7.57
C ILE A 113 15.57 -1.84 -8.86
N HIS A 114 16.32 -1.97 -9.94
CA HIS A 114 15.85 -2.57 -11.18
C HIS A 114 16.15 -4.06 -11.19
N ARG A 115 15.11 -4.85 -11.01
CA ARG A 115 15.17 -6.32 -10.95
C ARG A 115 14.02 -6.91 -11.76
N SER A 116 14.25 -8.10 -12.31
CA SER A 116 13.21 -8.87 -12.96
C SER A 116 12.21 -9.44 -11.95
N ALA A 117 10.96 -9.55 -12.37
CA ALA A 117 9.96 -10.28 -11.61
C ALA A 117 10.38 -11.76 -11.43
N PRO A 118 9.92 -12.45 -10.38
CA PRO A 118 10.13 -13.87 -10.21
C PRO A 118 9.63 -14.66 -11.42
N THR A 119 10.41 -15.64 -11.84
CA THR A 119 10.01 -16.54 -12.93
C THR A 119 8.84 -17.44 -12.52
N TYR A 120 8.10 -17.98 -13.49
CA TYR A 120 7.02 -18.93 -13.22
C TYR A 120 7.44 -20.09 -12.33
N ALA A 121 8.67 -20.58 -12.50
CA ALA A 121 9.22 -21.67 -11.69
C ALA A 121 9.45 -21.28 -10.21
N GLN A 122 9.66 -20.00 -9.94
CA GLN A 122 9.89 -19.48 -8.59
C GLN A 122 8.58 -19.14 -7.86
N GLN A 123 7.52 -18.87 -8.60
CA GLN A 123 6.23 -18.50 -8.02
C GLN A 123 5.56 -19.69 -7.33
N ARG A 124 4.82 -19.39 -6.25
CA ARG A 124 3.94 -20.35 -5.60
C ARG A 124 2.63 -20.43 -6.37
N THR A 125 2.14 -21.62 -6.60
CA THR A 125 0.88 -21.86 -7.34
C THR A 125 -0.34 -21.98 -6.42
N GLU A 126 -0.13 -22.26 -5.15
CA GLU A 126 -1.20 -22.39 -4.17
C GLU A 126 -1.67 -21.03 -3.70
N THR A 127 -2.98 -20.84 -3.63
CA THR A 127 -3.61 -19.65 -3.06
C THR A 127 -3.74 -19.84 -1.55
N GLU A 128 -3.07 -18.97 -0.79
CA GLU A 128 -3.11 -18.97 0.67
C GLU A 128 -3.69 -17.63 1.15
N ILE A 129 -4.64 -17.71 2.07
CA ILE A 129 -5.26 -16.52 2.67
C ILE A 129 -4.35 -15.95 3.75
N LEU A 130 -4.18 -14.64 3.74
CA LEU A 130 -3.52 -13.89 4.81
C LEU A 130 -4.58 -13.42 5.81
N GLU A 131 -4.63 -14.06 6.99
CA GLU A 131 -5.50 -13.63 8.07
C GLU A 131 -5.00 -12.31 8.66
N THR A 132 -5.84 -11.28 8.63
CA THR A 132 -5.49 -9.93 9.15
C THR A 132 -5.91 -9.72 10.60
N GLY A 133 -6.81 -10.52 11.11
CA GLY A 133 -7.41 -10.36 12.44
C GLY A 133 -8.44 -9.24 12.51
N ILE A 134 -8.80 -8.64 11.38
CA ILE A 134 -9.79 -7.58 11.25
C ILE A 134 -11.04 -8.18 10.62
N LYS A 135 -12.13 -8.25 11.37
CA LYS A 135 -13.37 -8.95 10.98
C LYS A 135 -13.89 -8.57 9.60
N VAL A 136 -14.03 -7.28 9.32
CA VAL A 136 -14.61 -6.82 8.06
C VAL A 136 -13.72 -7.18 6.86
N ILE A 137 -12.41 -7.13 7.02
CA ILE A 137 -11.47 -7.48 5.95
C ILE A 137 -11.49 -8.99 5.72
N ASP A 138 -11.31 -9.77 6.76
CA ASP A 138 -11.22 -11.23 6.64
C ASP A 138 -12.52 -11.86 6.16
N LEU A 139 -13.67 -11.26 6.47
CA LEU A 139 -14.98 -11.74 6.02
C LEU A 139 -15.29 -11.35 4.57
N ILE A 140 -15.21 -10.05 4.28
CA ILE A 140 -15.76 -9.45 3.03
C ILE A 140 -14.71 -9.34 1.93
N CYS A 141 -13.49 -8.96 2.26
CA CYS A 141 -12.41 -8.75 1.31
C CYS A 141 -11.11 -9.42 1.74
N PRO A 142 -11.12 -10.76 1.92
CA PRO A 142 -9.95 -11.49 2.40
C PRO A 142 -8.74 -11.28 1.51
N TYR A 143 -7.57 -11.16 2.14
CA TYR A 143 -6.30 -10.95 1.45
C TYR A 143 -5.68 -12.28 1.05
N ILE A 144 -5.10 -12.31 -0.14
CA ILE A 144 -4.28 -13.43 -0.62
C ILE A 144 -2.82 -13.10 -0.30
N LYS A 145 -2.06 -14.04 0.24
CA LYS A 145 -0.61 -13.91 0.35
C LYS A 145 0.02 -13.75 -1.03
N GLY A 146 0.83 -12.72 -1.19
CA GLY A 146 1.37 -12.33 -2.48
C GLY A 146 0.40 -11.57 -3.37
N GLY A 147 -0.79 -11.26 -2.85
CA GLY A 147 -1.81 -10.47 -3.54
C GLY A 147 -1.56 -8.96 -3.47
N LYS A 148 -2.31 -8.24 -4.28
CA LYS A 148 -2.27 -6.80 -4.38
C LYS A 148 -3.63 -6.23 -3.98
N ILE A 149 -3.65 -5.43 -2.93
CA ILE A 149 -4.86 -4.87 -2.34
C ILE A 149 -4.87 -3.36 -2.60
N GLY A 150 -5.92 -2.87 -3.25
CA GLY A 150 -6.18 -1.44 -3.38
C GLY A 150 -6.92 -0.91 -2.16
N LEU A 151 -6.40 0.15 -1.55
CA LEU A 151 -7.03 0.85 -0.44
C LEU A 151 -7.54 2.21 -0.92
N PHE A 152 -8.84 2.38 -0.88
CA PHE A 152 -9.55 3.58 -1.33
C PHE A 152 -10.14 4.30 -0.14
N GLY A 153 -10.07 5.61 -0.13
CA GLY A 153 -10.70 6.41 0.90
C GLY A 153 -10.16 7.83 0.91
N GLY A 154 -11.03 8.75 1.28
CA GLY A 154 -10.68 10.16 1.46
C GLY A 154 -9.88 10.41 2.75
N ALA A 155 -9.61 11.67 3.02
CA ALA A 155 -8.96 12.07 4.26
C ALA A 155 -9.88 11.84 5.49
N GLY A 156 -9.29 11.45 6.61
CA GLY A 156 -9.97 11.33 7.89
C GLY A 156 -10.85 10.10 8.08
N VAL A 157 -10.68 9.07 7.26
CA VAL A 157 -11.44 7.80 7.36
C VAL A 157 -10.68 6.69 8.11
N GLY A 158 -9.52 7.00 8.69
CA GLY A 158 -8.74 6.05 9.47
C GLY A 158 -7.78 5.18 8.65
N LYS A 159 -7.40 5.61 7.45
CA LYS A 159 -6.46 4.87 6.57
C LYS A 159 -5.15 4.54 7.27
N THR A 160 -4.51 5.52 7.89
CA THR A 160 -3.21 5.36 8.56
C THR A 160 -3.31 4.40 9.75
N VAL A 161 -4.37 4.51 10.55
CA VAL A 161 -4.60 3.63 11.71
C VAL A 161 -4.83 2.19 11.25
N LEU A 162 -5.55 1.99 10.15
CA LEU A 162 -5.73 0.66 9.55
C LEU A 162 -4.40 0.05 9.08
N ILE A 163 -3.55 0.84 8.42
CA ILE A 163 -2.22 0.41 7.98
C ILE A 163 -1.37 0.00 9.20
N GLN A 164 -1.35 0.79 10.25
CA GLN A 164 -0.60 0.49 11.47
C GLN A 164 -1.10 -0.79 12.15
N GLU A 165 -2.41 -1.01 12.19
CA GLU A 165 -2.98 -2.24 12.76
C GLU A 165 -2.63 -3.48 11.93
N LEU A 166 -2.64 -3.37 10.60
CA LEU A 166 -2.16 -4.45 9.73
C LEU A 166 -0.68 -4.77 10.00
N ILE A 167 0.17 -3.77 10.13
CA ILE A 167 1.58 -3.95 10.47
C ILE A 167 1.72 -4.64 11.83
N ASN A 168 1.00 -4.16 12.83
CA ASN A 168 1.02 -4.75 14.17
C ASN A 168 0.58 -6.21 14.16
N ASN A 169 -0.52 -6.52 13.49
CA ASN A 169 -1.06 -7.88 13.45
C ASN A 169 -0.15 -8.85 12.68
N ILE A 170 0.45 -8.41 11.59
CA ILE A 170 1.44 -9.22 10.86
C ILE A 170 2.68 -9.46 11.71
N ALA A 171 3.19 -8.45 12.38
CA ALA A 171 4.37 -8.58 13.22
C ALA A 171 4.13 -9.49 14.45
N THR A 172 2.99 -9.34 15.11
CA THR A 172 2.69 -10.06 16.36
C THR A 172 2.15 -11.46 16.14
N GLN A 173 1.34 -11.69 15.13
CA GLN A 173 0.67 -12.98 14.89
C GLN A 173 1.38 -13.85 13.85
N HIS A 174 2.04 -13.24 12.87
CA HIS A 174 2.69 -13.96 11.79
C HIS A 174 4.23 -13.85 11.83
N GLY A 175 4.78 -13.01 12.71
CA GLY A 175 6.23 -12.76 12.80
C GLY A 175 6.81 -12.08 11.56
N GLY A 176 5.96 -11.51 10.71
CA GLY A 176 6.33 -10.90 9.44
C GLY A 176 6.89 -9.49 9.58
N LEU A 177 7.51 -9.02 8.51
CA LEU A 177 8.09 -7.69 8.40
C LEU A 177 7.26 -6.83 7.45
N SER A 178 7.42 -5.52 7.56
CA SER A 178 6.71 -4.56 6.71
C SER A 178 7.66 -3.53 6.12
N VAL A 179 7.35 -3.08 4.91
CA VAL A 179 8.00 -1.97 4.25
C VAL A 179 6.94 -0.96 3.85
N PHE A 180 7.15 0.29 4.16
CA PHE A 180 6.27 1.39 3.77
C PHE A 180 6.98 2.31 2.79
N ALA A 181 6.44 2.47 1.59
CA ALA A 181 6.91 3.38 0.56
C ALA A 181 5.95 4.55 0.42
N GLY A 182 6.37 5.72 0.87
CA GLY A 182 5.66 6.99 0.69
C GLY A 182 6.02 7.63 -0.65
N VAL A 183 5.08 7.69 -1.57
CA VAL A 183 5.29 8.17 -2.94
C VAL A 183 4.53 9.46 -3.17
N GLY A 184 5.26 10.58 -3.29
CA GLY A 184 4.71 11.88 -3.64
C GLY A 184 3.73 12.46 -2.60
N GLU A 185 3.83 12.03 -1.35
CA GLU A 185 3.00 12.53 -0.25
C GLU A 185 3.68 13.71 0.47
N ARG A 186 2.98 14.32 1.41
CA ARG A 186 3.50 15.46 2.16
C ARG A 186 4.55 15.02 3.17
N SER A 187 5.65 15.77 3.28
CA SER A 187 6.73 15.47 4.23
C SER A 187 6.24 15.41 5.68
N ARG A 188 5.27 16.26 6.04
CA ARG A 188 4.66 16.25 7.35
C ARG A 188 3.96 14.91 7.66
N GLU A 189 3.19 14.39 6.71
CA GLU A 189 2.47 13.11 6.88
C GLU A 189 3.43 11.94 7.06
N GLY A 190 4.56 11.94 6.33
CA GLY A 190 5.61 10.94 6.50
C GLY A 190 6.28 11.02 7.88
N ASN A 191 6.51 12.22 8.38
CA ASN A 191 7.07 12.43 9.70
C ASN A 191 6.10 12.03 10.82
N ASP A 192 4.82 12.41 10.68
CA ASP A 192 3.77 12.04 11.62
C ASP A 192 3.65 10.50 11.68
N LEU A 193 3.65 9.82 10.54
CA LEU A 193 3.62 8.36 10.46
C LEU A 193 4.81 7.69 11.18
N TYR A 194 6.01 8.24 11.03
CA TYR A 194 7.21 7.74 11.72
C TYR A 194 7.04 7.77 13.23
N TYR A 195 6.58 8.90 13.78
CA TYR A 195 6.37 9.03 15.22
C TYR A 195 5.21 8.18 15.72
N GLU A 196 4.11 8.11 15.01
CA GLU A 196 2.96 7.25 15.34
C GLU A 196 3.37 5.76 15.36
N MET A 197 4.16 5.30 14.39
CA MET A 197 4.69 3.93 14.39
C MET A 197 5.67 3.66 15.54
N LYS A 198 6.42 4.68 15.95
CA LYS A 198 7.32 4.59 17.10
C LYS A 198 6.53 4.47 18.40
N GLU A 199 5.49 5.27 18.57
CA GLU A 199 4.63 5.26 19.74
C GLU A 199 3.80 3.97 19.86
N SER A 200 3.30 3.47 18.74
CA SER A 200 2.55 2.20 18.69
C SER A 200 3.44 0.94 18.80
N GLY A 201 4.76 1.11 18.77
CA GLY A 201 5.72 0.01 18.92
C GLY A 201 5.93 -0.86 17.69
N VAL A 202 5.40 -0.47 16.52
CA VAL A 202 5.52 -1.25 15.28
C VAL A 202 6.72 -0.85 14.41
N LEU A 203 7.39 0.26 14.73
CA LEU A 203 8.49 0.79 13.93
C LEU A 203 9.66 -0.19 13.79
N ASN A 204 9.98 -0.94 14.84
CA ASN A 204 11.11 -1.89 14.85
C ASN A 204 10.93 -3.09 13.90
N LYS A 205 9.74 -3.29 13.36
CA LYS A 205 9.40 -4.32 12.37
C LYS A 205 9.12 -3.75 10.98
N THR A 206 9.41 -2.46 10.80
CA THR A 206 9.05 -1.72 9.58
C THR A 206 10.25 -0.95 9.04
N THR A 207 10.41 -0.98 7.72
CA THR A 207 11.33 -0.11 6.99
C THR A 207 10.52 0.97 6.28
N LEU A 208 10.92 2.23 6.40
CA LEU A 208 10.26 3.36 5.77
C LEU A 208 11.12 3.94 4.65
N VAL A 209 10.51 4.20 3.49
CA VAL A 209 11.18 4.84 2.35
C VAL A 209 10.28 5.96 1.83
N PHE A 210 10.82 7.17 1.68
CA PHE A 210 10.04 8.32 1.22
C PHE A 210 10.65 9.01 0.00
N GLY A 211 9.82 9.24 -1.00
CA GLY A 211 10.06 10.16 -2.11
C GLY A 211 8.93 11.16 -2.13
N GLN A 212 9.13 12.30 -1.44
CA GLN A 212 8.05 13.22 -1.08
C GLN A 212 7.64 14.16 -2.22
N MET A 213 6.56 14.89 -2.01
CA MET A 213 5.94 15.80 -2.98
C MET A 213 6.88 16.89 -3.48
N ASN A 214 7.83 17.33 -2.66
CA ASN A 214 8.82 18.37 -2.99
C ASN A 214 10.05 17.85 -3.73
N GLU A 215 10.20 16.54 -3.86
CA GLU A 215 11.32 15.93 -4.56
C GLU A 215 11.08 15.88 -6.08
N PRO A 216 12.15 15.83 -6.90
CA PRO A 216 12.02 15.78 -8.35
C PRO A 216 11.28 14.52 -8.82
N PRO A 217 10.68 14.54 -10.03
CA PRO A 217 9.87 13.44 -10.52
C PRO A 217 10.63 12.11 -10.63
N GLY A 218 11.93 12.12 -10.87
CA GLY A 218 12.76 10.91 -10.88
C GLY A 218 12.76 10.20 -9.54
N SER A 219 12.90 10.96 -8.44
CA SER A 219 12.83 10.42 -7.08
C SER A 219 11.46 9.80 -6.78
N ARG A 220 10.38 10.52 -7.07
CA ARG A 220 9.01 10.03 -6.86
C ARG A 220 8.67 8.81 -7.73
N LEU A 221 9.27 8.70 -8.92
CA LEU A 221 9.09 7.54 -9.81
C LEU A 221 9.81 6.29 -9.30
N ARG A 222 10.95 6.45 -8.62
CA ARG A 222 11.81 5.32 -8.22
C ARG A 222 11.66 4.87 -6.77
N VAL A 223 11.09 5.70 -5.90
CA VAL A 223 10.98 5.37 -4.47
C VAL A 223 10.18 4.10 -4.19
N ALA A 224 9.12 3.83 -4.95
CA ALA A 224 8.36 2.58 -4.84
C ALA A 224 9.23 1.35 -5.17
N LEU A 225 10.12 1.46 -6.15
CA LEU A 225 11.08 0.40 -6.48
C LEU A 225 12.12 0.19 -5.37
N THR A 226 12.53 1.26 -4.70
CA THR A 226 13.43 1.17 -3.54
C THR A 226 12.76 0.37 -2.41
N GLY A 227 11.54 0.72 -2.04
CA GLY A 227 10.79 -0.02 -1.03
C GLY A 227 10.54 -1.48 -1.42
N LEU A 228 10.16 -1.72 -2.66
CA LEU A 228 9.95 -3.06 -3.18
C LEU A 228 11.24 -3.91 -3.13
N THR A 229 12.39 -3.33 -3.46
CA THR A 229 13.69 -4.03 -3.39
C THR A 229 14.02 -4.45 -1.96
N MET A 230 13.77 -3.58 -0.97
CA MET A 230 13.94 -3.92 0.44
C MET A 230 13.01 -5.05 0.87
N ALA A 231 11.76 -5.04 0.42
CA ALA A 231 10.80 -6.11 0.67
C ALA A 231 11.21 -7.44 0.01
N GLU A 232 11.72 -7.39 -1.21
CA GLU A 232 12.20 -8.58 -1.94
C GLU A 232 13.35 -9.27 -1.22
N TYR A 233 14.25 -8.53 -0.58
CA TYR A 233 15.32 -9.13 0.21
C TYR A 233 14.76 -9.97 1.36
N PHE A 234 13.80 -9.45 2.11
CA PHE A 234 13.17 -10.19 3.19
C PHE A 234 12.43 -11.44 2.69
N ARG A 235 11.74 -11.34 1.55
CA ARG A 235 11.06 -12.49 0.93
C ARG A 235 12.03 -13.55 0.44
N ASP A 236 13.07 -13.16 -0.32
CA ASP A 236 13.90 -14.08 -1.09
C ASP A 236 15.12 -14.62 -0.30
N GLU A 237 15.68 -13.81 0.58
CA GLU A 237 16.90 -14.16 1.34
C GLU A 237 16.60 -14.55 2.80
N GLN A 238 15.52 -14.02 3.37
CA GLN A 238 15.14 -14.34 4.75
C GLN A 238 13.88 -15.22 4.84
N ASN A 239 13.30 -15.59 3.72
CA ASN A 239 12.11 -16.45 3.62
C ASN A 239 10.93 -15.93 4.46
N GLN A 240 10.73 -14.61 4.46
CA GLN A 240 9.68 -13.95 5.23
C GLN A 240 8.42 -13.70 4.41
N ASP A 241 7.32 -13.59 5.11
CA ASP A 241 6.10 -12.97 4.60
C ASP A 241 6.15 -11.48 4.91
N VAL A 242 6.10 -10.66 3.87
CA VAL A 242 6.30 -9.22 3.95
C VAL A 242 5.03 -8.49 3.55
N LEU A 243 4.66 -7.46 4.29
CA LEU A 243 3.70 -6.46 3.84
C LEU A 243 4.44 -5.28 3.19
N LEU A 244 4.02 -4.92 1.99
CA LEU A 244 4.49 -3.73 1.30
C LEU A 244 3.34 -2.73 1.19
N PHE A 245 3.50 -1.57 1.82
CA PHE A 245 2.57 -0.46 1.68
C PHE A 245 3.11 0.54 0.69
N ILE A 246 2.26 0.97 -0.25
CA ILE A 246 2.59 2.02 -1.22
C ILE A 246 1.53 3.12 -1.08
N ASP A 247 1.94 4.26 -0.60
CA ASP A 247 1.08 5.43 -0.45
C ASP A 247 1.71 6.65 -1.15
N ASN A 248 1.29 7.02 -2.31
CA ASN A 248 0.14 6.61 -3.10
C ASN A 248 0.58 6.08 -4.48
N ILE A 249 0.02 4.99 -4.95
CA ILE A 249 0.40 4.41 -6.25
C ILE A 249 0.07 5.34 -7.43
N PHE A 250 -0.94 6.18 -7.32
CA PHE A 250 -1.24 7.19 -8.34
C PHE A 250 -0.08 8.16 -8.54
N ARG A 251 0.64 8.51 -7.48
CA ARG A 251 1.80 9.43 -7.56
C ARG A 251 2.96 8.82 -8.33
N PHE A 252 3.11 7.50 -8.28
CA PHE A 252 4.04 6.78 -9.14
C PHE A 252 3.73 6.98 -10.62
N THR A 253 2.48 6.82 -11.03
CA THR A 253 2.05 7.05 -12.42
C THR A 253 2.17 8.52 -12.83
N GLN A 254 1.82 9.43 -11.94
CA GLN A 254 1.96 10.87 -12.17
C GLN A 254 3.43 11.27 -12.39
N ALA A 255 4.34 10.80 -11.55
CA ALA A 255 5.78 11.04 -11.73
C ALA A 255 6.29 10.47 -13.05
N GLY A 256 5.80 9.30 -13.45
CA GLY A 256 6.09 8.71 -14.76
C GLY A 256 5.62 9.57 -15.92
N SER A 257 4.46 10.21 -15.83
CA SER A 257 3.97 11.14 -16.85
C SER A 257 4.83 12.41 -16.95
N GLU A 258 5.25 12.96 -15.82
CA GLU A 258 6.16 14.09 -15.76
C GLU A 258 7.52 13.76 -16.42
N VAL A 259 8.11 12.63 -16.06
CA VAL A 259 9.38 12.16 -16.66
C VAL A 259 9.21 11.95 -18.16
N SER A 260 8.14 11.31 -18.60
CA SER A 260 7.87 11.07 -20.03
C SER A 260 7.76 12.37 -20.82
N ALA A 261 7.07 13.37 -20.27
CA ALA A 261 6.97 14.70 -20.90
C ALA A 261 8.34 15.40 -20.98
N LEU A 262 9.13 15.32 -19.91
CA LEU A 262 10.49 15.89 -19.88
C LEU A 262 11.44 15.21 -20.87
N LEU A 263 11.24 13.92 -21.13
CA LEU A 263 11.99 13.16 -22.15
C LEU A 263 11.50 13.44 -23.58
N GLY A 264 10.47 14.25 -23.77
CA GLY A 264 9.93 14.60 -25.08
C GLY A 264 9.13 13.48 -25.75
N ARG A 265 8.62 12.52 -24.99
CA ARG A 265 7.74 11.47 -25.52
C ARG A 265 6.35 12.01 -25.82
N VAL A 266 5.74 11.53 -26.90
CA VAL A 266 4.36 11.88 -27.26
C VAL A 266 3.41 11.31 -26.21
N PRO A 267 2.57 12.13 -25.56
CA PRO A 267 1.63 11.65 -24.57
C PRO A 267 0.54 10.79 -25.20
N SER A 268 0.04 9.84 -24.43
CA SER A 268 -1.13 9.03 -24.75
C SER A 268 -2.42 9.68 -24.26
N GLN A 269 -3.48 8.91 -24.10
CA GLN A 269 -4.77 9.36 -23.59
C GLN A 269 -4.63 10.12 -22.26
N ALA A 270 -5.40 11.19 -22.11
CA ALA A 270 -5.44 12.06 -20.93
C ALA A 270 -4.07 12.65 -20.49
N GLY A 271 -3.09 12.68 -21.40
CA GLY A 271 -1.77 13.23 -21.12
C GLY A 271 -0.80 12.28 -20.41
N TYR A 272 -1.19 11.02 -20.18
CA TYR A 272 -0.31 10.01 -19.57
C TYR A 272 0.78 9.52 -20.54
N GLN A 273 1.82 8.95 -19.96
CA GLN A 273 2.90 8.33 -20.71
C GLN A 273 2.43 7.14 -21.57
N PRO A 274 3.00 6.93 -22.77
CA PRO A 274 2.66 5.78 -23.58
C PRO A 274 3.12 4.45 -22.96
N THR A 275 4.04 4.51 -22.00
CA THR A 275 4.61 3.37 -21.27
C THR A 275 3.90 3.07 -19.93
N LEU A 276 2.75 3.69 -19.66
CA LEU A 276 2.02 3.57 -18.39
C LEU A 276 1.78 2.10 -17.98
N ALA A 277 1.22 1.30 -18.88
CA ALA A 277 0.92 -0.10 -18.59
C ALA A 277 2.19 -0.92 -18.34
N THR A 278 3.27 -0.66 -19.10
CA THR A 278 4.55 -1.36 -18.94
C THR A 278 5.22 -1.01 -17.62
N GLU A 279 5.27 0.26 -17.26
CA GLU A 279 5.85 0.74 -15.99
C GLU A 279 5.09 0.17 -14.79
N MET A 280 3.77 0.20 -14.83
CA MET A 280 2.92 -0.38 -13.79
C MET A 280 3.13 -1.90 -13.70
N GLY A 281 3.16 -2.59 -14.83
CA GLY A 281 3.40 -4.03 -14.89
C GLY A 281 4.76 -4.43 -14.33
N GLN A 282 5.81 -3.71 -14.65
CA GLN A 282 7.15 -3.96 -14.12
C GLN A 282 7.22 -3.83 -12.59
N LEU A 283 6.48 -2.90 -12.01
CA LEU A 283 6.37 -2.78 -10.56
C LEU A 283 5.52 -3.91 -9.97
N GLN A 284 4.32 -4.10 -10.49
CA GLN A 284 3.30 -4.98 -9.89
C GLN A 284 3.66 -6.47 -10.00
N GLU A 285 4.27 -6.91 -11.08
CA GLU A 285 4.63 -8.31 -11.28
C GLU A 285 5.76 -8.81 -10.36
N ARG A 286 6.53 -7.91 -9.77
CA ARG A 286 7.50 -8.24 -8.72
C ARG A 286 6.84 -8.55 -7.37
N ILE A 287 5.63 -8.06 -7.16
CA ILE A 287 4.84 -8.24 -5.93
C ILE A 287 4.07 -9.55 -6.05
N THR A 288 4.60 -10.61 -5.49
CA THR A 288 4.02 -11.95 -5.58
C THR A 288 4.55 -12.88 -4.49
N SER A 289 3.89 -14.02 -4.32
CA SER A 289 4.39 -15.14 -3.53
C SER A 289 5.40 -15.96 -4.32
N THR A 290 6.49 -16.31 -3.66
CA THR A 290 7.47 -17.27 -4.17
C THR A 290 7.50 -18.51 -3.29
N LYS A 291 8.25 -19.53 -3.71
CA LYS A 291 8.48 -20.74 -2.89
C LYS A 291 9.22 -20.45 -1.58
N LYS A 292 9.88 -19.27 -1.48
CA LYS A 292 10.64 -18.86 -0.30
C LYS A 292 9.82 -18.02 0.69
N GLY A 293 8.99 -17.13 0.20
CA GLY A 293 8.20 -16.21 1.00
C GLY A 293 7.19 -15.44 0.15
N SER A 294 6.58 -14.42 0.73
CA SER A 294 5.59 -13.62 0.02
C SER A 294 5.79 -12.12 0.22
N ILE A 295 5.39 -11.32 -0.78
CA ILE A 295 5.12 -9.90 -0.63
C ILE A 295 3.65 -9.69 -0.92
N THR A 296 2.90 -9.26 0.09
CA THR A 296 1.51 -8.82 -0.04
C THR A 296 1.50 -7.30 0.00
N SER A 297 0.92 -6.65 -1.00
CA SER A 297 0.90 -5.19 -1.05
C SER A 297 -0.46 -4.62 -0.71
N VAL A 298 -0.44 -3.52 0.05
CA VAL A 298 -1.58 -2.63 0.27
C VAL A 298 -1.23 -1.29 -0.35
N GLN A 299 -1.93 -0.92 -1.40
CA GLN A 299 -1.64 0.24 -2.22
C GLN A 299 -2.77 1.25 -2.08
N ALA A 300 -2.47 2.41 -1.52
CA ALA A 300 -3.43 3.51 -1.53
C ALA A 300 -3.61 4.02 -2.96
N VAL A 301 -4.85 4.11 -3.40
CA VAL A 301 -5.19 4.53 -4.76
C VAL A 301 -6.00 5.82 -4.70
N TYR A 302 -5.44 6.87 -5.27
CA TYR A 302 -6.17 8.11 -5.53
C TYR A 302 -6.85 8.01 -6.89
N VAL A 303 -8.12 8.39 -6.94
CA VAL A 303 -8.91 8.40 -8.18
C VAL A 303 -9.21 9.86 -8.54
N PRO A 304 -8.55 10.41 -9.59
CA PRO A 304 -8.80 11.78 -10.00
C PRO A 304 -10.26 12.04 -10.36
N ALA A 305 -10.84 13.07 -9.76
CA ALA A 305 -12.24 13.46 -9.97
C ALA A 305 -13.27 12.33 -9.76
N ASP A 306 -12.93 11.33 -8.95
CA ASP A 306 -13.72 10.11 -8.74
C ASP A 306 -14.04 9.33 -10.05
N ASP A 307 -13.24 9.55 -11.09
CA ASP A 307 -13.37 8.88 -12.39
C ASP A 307 -12.56 7.58 -12.43
N LEU A 308 -13.24 6.47 -12.24
CA LEU A 308 -12.65 5.12 -12.31
C LEU A 308 -12.18 4.73 -13.72
N THR A 309 -12.57 5.49 -14.75
CA THR A 309 -12.16 5.25 -16.14
C THR A 309 -10.89 5.99 -16.52
N ASP A 310 -10.38 6.86 -15.65
CA ASP A 310 -9.08 7.49 -15.83
C ASP A 310 -7.99 6.42 -16.02
N PRO A 311 -7.09 6.58 -16.99
CA PRO A 311 -6.08 5.56 -17.33
C PRO A 311 -5.21 5.10 -16.15
N ALA A 312 -4.87 5.97 -15.20
CA ALA A 312 -4.02 5.60 -14.08
C ALA A 312 -4.70 4.64 -13.10
N PRO A 313 -5.87 4.96 -12.51
CA PRO A 313 -6.58 3.99 -11.69
C PRO A 313 -7.02 2.76 -12.48
N ALA A 314 -7.48 2.89 -13.72
CA ALA A 314 -7.89 1.76 -14.54
C ALA A 314 -6.76 0.75 -14.75
N THR A 315 -5.55 1.22 -15.03
CA THR A 315 -4.36 0.36 -15.17
C THR A 315 -3.98 -0.30 -13.84
N THR A 316 -4.09 0.43 -12.73
CA THR A 316 -3.84 -0.12 -11.40
C THR A 316 -4.85 -1.21 -11.04
N PHE A 317 -6.13 -1.00 -11.31
CA PHE A 317 -7.19 -1.97 -11.01
C PHE A 317 -6.99 -3.32 -11.69
N ALA A 318 -6.41 -3.33 -12.89
CA ALA A 318 -6.12 -4.57 -13.60
C ALA A 318 -5.18 -5.51 -12.84
N HIS A 319 -4.38 -4.98 -11.92
CA HIS A 319 -3.44 -5.74 -11.09
C HIS A 319 -3.97 -6.12 -9.72
N LEU A 320 -5.06 -5.51 -9.27
CA LEU A 320 -5.56 -5.71 -7.89
C LEU A 320 -6.33 -7.03 -7.73
N ASP A 321 -6.06 -7.73 -6.64
CA ASP A 321 -6.77 -8.94 -6.21
C ASP A 321 -7.92 -8.61 -5.25
N ALA A 322 -7.80 -7.54 -4.48
CA ALA A 322 -8.82 -7.06 -3.56
C ALA A 322 -8.92 -5.54 -3.57
N LYS A 323 -10.10 -5.06 -3.23
CA LYS A 323 -10.42 -3.64 -3.10
C LYS A 323 -11.05 -3.39 -1.73
N VAL A 324 -10.41 -2.55 -0.92
CA VAL A 324 -10.92 -2.09 0.37
C VAL A 324 -11.31 -0.62 0.24
N VAL A 325 -12.58 -0.31 0.44
CA VAL A 325 -13.12 1.05 0.38
C VAL A 325 -13.41 1.54 1.78
N LEU A 326 -12.74 2.61 2.19
CA LEU A 326 -13.05 3.33 3.43
C LEU A 326 -14.03 4.46 3.14
N ASP A 327 -15.12 4.48 3.88
CA ASP A 327 -16.22 5.41 3.66
C ASP A 327 -16.42 6.39 4.82
N ARG A 328 -16.59 7.67 4.48
CA ARG A 328 -16.76 8.74 5.46
C ARG A 328 -18.11 8.66 6.20
N SER A 329 -19.14 8.16 5.54
CA SER A 329 -20.46 8.02 6.16
C SER A 329 -20.43 6.95 7.26
N ILE A 330 -19.68 5.87 7.06
CA ILE A 330 -19.46 4.82 8.05
C ILE A 330 -18.63 5.36 9.22
N ALA A 331 -17.57 6.11 8.94
CA ALA A 331 -16.77 6.78 9.96
C ALA A 331 -17.61 7.77 10.81
N ALA A 332 -18.53 8.48 10.19
CA ALA A 332 -19.44 9.41 10.87
C ALA A 332 -20.40 8.71 11.85
N LEU A 333 -20.67 7.42 11.67
CA LEU A 333 -21.43 6.59 12.60
C LEU A 333 -20.58 6.04 13.76
N GLY A 334 -19.29 6.38 13.80
CA GLY A 334 -18.36 5.86 14.81
C GLY A 334 -17.98 4.39 14.60
N ILE A 335 -18.17 3.87 13.38
CA ILE A 335 -17.82 2.49 13.03
C ILE A 335 -16.41 2.49 12.44
N TYR A 336 -15.47 1.88 13.16
CA TYR A 336 -14.09 1.72 12.76
C TYR A 336 -13.65 0.25 12.85
N PRO A 337 -12.89 -0.25 11.85
CA PRO A 337 -12.47 0.43 10.63
C PRO A 337 -13.67 0.78 9.74
N ALA A 338 -13.61 1.95 9.10
CA ALA A 338 -14.71 2.47 8.29
C ALA A 338 -14.78 1.81 6.90
N VAL A 339 -14.61 0.51 6.82
CA VAL A 339 -14.65 -0.26 5.59
C VAL A 339 -16.09 -0.42 5.12
N ASP A 340 -16.35 -0.03 3.88
CA ASP A 340 -17.64 -0.24 3.23
C ASP A 340 -17.77 -1.70 2.78
N PRO A 341 -18.63 -2.50 3.41
CA PRO A 341 -18.76 -3.92 3.09
C PRO A 341 -19.47 -4.19 1.76
N LEU A 342 -20.19 -3.21 1.21
CA LEU A 342 -20.89 -3.34 -0.06
C LEU A 342 -20.02 -2.96 -1.26
N ASN A 343 -19.10 -1.99 -1.10
CA ASN A 343 -18.21 -1.53 -2.15
C ASN A 343 -16.82 -2.16 -2.10
N SER A 344 -16.50 -2.90 -1.04
CA SER A 344 -15.26 -3.66 -0.92
C SER A 344 -15.43 -5.07 -1.49
N SER A 345 -14.37 -5.61 -2.07
CA SER A 345 -14.42 -6.92 -2.73
C SER A 345 -13.05 -7.59 -2.74
N SER A 346 -13.05 -8.91 -2.92
CA SER A 346 -11.84 -9.71 -3.11
C SER A 346 -12.11 -10.87 -4.06
N ARG A 347 -11.15 -11.17 -4.91
CA ARG A 347 -11.16 -12.38 -5.74
C ARG A 347 -11.05 -13.67 -4.91
N ALA A 348 -10.52 -13.54 -3.68
CA ALA A 348 -10.44 -14.67 -2.75
C ALA A 348 -11.78 -15.04 -2.14
N LEU A 349 -12.80 -14.19 -2.21
CA LEU A 349 -14.15 -14.51 -1.73
C LEU A 349 -14.88 -15.42 -2.75
N ASP A 350 -14.40 -16.64 -2.83
CA ASP A 350 -14.87 -17.72 -3.71
C ASP A 350 -14.97 -19.00 -2.88
N PRO A 351 -16.04 -19.79 -3.03
CA PRO A 351 -16.21 -21.03 -2.26
C PRO A 351 -15.04 -22.02 -2.37
N LEU A 352 -14.33 -22.01 -3.51
CA LEU A 352 -13.17 -22.87 -3.74
C LEU A 352 -11.92 -22.42 -2.99
N VAL A 353 -11.88 -21.15 -2.56
CA VAL A 353 -10.73 -20.55 -1.86
C VAL A 353 -10.98 -20.49 -0.36
N VAL A 354 -12.10 -19.88 0.06
CA VAL A 354 -12.40 -19.64 1.48
C VAL A 354 -13.32 -20.70 2.10
N GLY A 355 -13.92 -21.57 1.29
CA GLY A 355 -14.92 -22.55 1.71
C GLY A 355 -16.34 -22.01 1.60
N GLN A 356 -17.29 -22.97 1.57
CA GLN A 356 -18.71 -22.68 1.35
C GLN A 356 -19.31 -21.83 2.47
N GLU A 357 -19.02 -22.18 3.72
CA GLU A 357 -19.57 -21.48 4.89
C GLU A 357 -19.16 -20.01 4.95
N HIS A 358 -17.87 -19.73 4.76
CA HIS A 358 -17.37 -18.34 4.72
C HIS A 358 -18.06 -17.54 3.61
N TYR A 359 -18.14 -18.11 2.42
CA TYR A 359 -18.77 -17.48 1.27
C TYR A 359 -20.25 -17.14 1.53
N GLU A 360 -21.01 -18.09 2.06
CA GLU A 360 -22.44 -17.90 2.38
C GLU A 360 -22.65 -16.85 3.46
N VAL A 361 -21.83 -16.84 4.51
CA VAL A 361 -21.94 -15.85 5.58
C VAL A 361 -21.60 -14.45 5.07
N ALA A 362 -20.53 -14.31 4.29
CA ALA A 362 -20.16 -13.03 3.68
C ALA A 362 -21.26 -12.48 2.77
N HIS A 363 -21.83 -13.32 1.91
CA HIS A 363 -22.96 -12.93 1.08
C HIS A 363 -24.20 -12.60 1.90
N GLY A 364 -24.50 -13.35 2.95
CA GLY A 364 -25.61 -13.06 3.86
C GLY A 364 -25.46 -11.68 4.52
N VAL A 365 -24.26 -11.32 4.95
CA VAL A 365 -23.94 -9.99 5.50
C VAL A 365 -24.16 -8.90 4.44
N GLN A 366 -23.67 -9.11 3.23
CA GLN A 366 -23.85 -8.13 2.14
C GLN A 366 -25.33 -7.98 1.78
N GLN A 367 -26.09 -9.05 1.69
CA GLN A 367 -27.52 -9.02 1.36
C GLN A 367 -28.34 -8.27 2.42
N ILE A 368 -28.10 -8.55 3.71
CA ILE A 368 -28.87 -7.88 4.77
C ILE A 368 -28.53 -6.39 4.84
N LEU A 369 -27.29 -6.01 4.63
CA LEU A 369 -26.86 -4.61 4.59
C LEU A 369 -27.39 -3.89 3.35
N GLN A 370 -27.43 -4.54 2.20
CA GLN A 370 -28.04 -4.00 0.98
C GLN A 370 -29.54 -3.76 1.18
N ARG A 371 -30.25 -4.73 1.74
CA ARG A 371 -31.70 -4.56 2.05
C ARG A 371 -31.92 -3.46 3.05
N PHE A 372 -31.09 -3.34 4.06
CA PHE A 372 -31.16 -2.23 5.02
C PHE A 372 -30.99 -0.87 4.34
N GLN A 373 -30.06 -0.74 3.41
CA GLN A 373 -29.87 0.49 2.66
C GLN A 373 -31.09 0.87 1.85
N GLU A 374 -31.73 -0.09 1.19
CA GLU A 374 -32.99 0.13 0.44
C GLU A 374 -34.14 0.58 1.35
N LEU A 375 -34.20 0.03 2.58
CA LEU A 375 -35.24 0.39 3.55
C LEU A 375 -34.99 1.73 4.25
N GLN A 376 -33.77 2.24 4.24
CA GLN A 376 -33.44 3.52 4.90
C GLN A 376 -34.24 4.70 4.34
N ASP A 377 -34.46 4.76 3.04
CA ASP A 377 -35.25 5.81 2.42
C ASP A 377 -36.70 5.74 2.84
N ILE A 378 -37.25 4.53 2.96
CA ILE A 378 -38.63 4.30 3.44
C ILE A 378 -38.73 4.72 4.92
N ILE A 379 -37.77 4.33 5.74
CA ILE A 379 -37.72 4.69 7.17
C ILE A 379 -37.63 6.22 7.36
N ALA A 380 -36.84 6.89 6.53
CA ALA A 380 -36.67 8.34 6.61
C ALA A 380 -37.94 9.13 6.25
N ILE A 381 -38.75 8.60 5.33
CA ILE A 381 -39.96 9.28 4.84
C ILE A 381 -41.19 8.89 5.64
N LEU A 382 -41.36 7.59 5.91
CA LEU A 382 -42.60 7.03 6.46
C LEU A 382 -42.50 6.58 7.92
N GLY A 383 -41.27 6.41 8.42
CA GLY A 383 -41.00 5.88 9.76
C GLY A 383 -40.91 4.35 9.80
N MET A 384 -40.46 3.84 10.95
CA MET A 384 -40.29 2.38 11.19
C MET A 384 -41.63 1.63 11.25
N ASP A 385 -42.71 2.29 11.64
CA ASP A 385 -44.01 1.66 11.85
C ASP A 385 -44.66 1.16 10.56
N GLU A 386 -44.31 1.78 9.43
CA GLU A 386 -44.82 1.42 8.10
C GLU A 386 -44.10 0.19 7.49
N LEU A 387 -43.04 -0.30 8.11
CA LEU A 387 -42.36 -1.51 7.66
C LEU A 387 -43.14 -2.77 8.00
N THR A 388 -43.03 -3.79 7.15
CA THR A 388 -43.51 -5.13 7.48
C THR A 388 -42.76 -5.70 8.67
N GLU A 389 -43.34 -6.65 9.37
CA GLU A 389 -42.66 -7.30 10.52
C GLU A 389 -41.37 -8.00 10.08
N GLU A 390 -41.32 -8.54 8.87
CA GLU A 390 -40.11 -9.14 8.28
C GLU A 390 -39.03 -8.08 8.05
N ASP A 391 -39.39 -6.92 7.50
CA ASP A 391 -38.44 -5.82 7.28
C ASP A 391 -37.94 -5.23 8.60
N LYS A 392 -38.78 -5.16 9.65
CA LYS A 392 -38.35 -4.73 11.00
C LYS A 392 -37.30 -5.66 11.58
N VAL A 393 -37.47 -6.96 11.43
CA VAL A 393 -36.48 -7.96 11.87
C VAL A 393 -35.18 -7.79 11.06
N THR A 394 -35.30 -7.62 9.74
CA THR A 394 -34.14 -7.37 8.85
C THR A 394 -33.37 -6.15 9.27
N VAL A 395 -34.04 -5.02 9.53
CA VAL A 395 -33.40 -3.77 9.98
C VAL A 395 -32.68 -3.96 11.32
N ALA A 396 -33.33 -4.64 12.27
CA ALA A 396 -32.74 -4.88 13.59
C ALA A 396 -31.46 -5.76 13.50
N ARG A 397 -31.49 -6.80 12.70
CA ARG A 397 -30.31 -7.66 12.45
C ARG A 397 -29.24 -6.92 11.68
N ALA A 398 -29.60 -6.15 10.65
CA ALA A 398 -28.66 -5.35 9.87
C ALA A 398 -27.91 -4.34 10.72
N ARG A 399 -28.56 -3.70 11.69
CA ARG A 399 -27.91 -2.78 12.63
C ARG A 399 -26.92 -3.51 13.53
N ARG A 400 -27.24 -4.72 14.01
CA ARG A 400 -26.31 -5.56 14.77
C ARG A 400 -25.11 -5.98 13.91
N VAL A 401 -25.34 -6.43 12.70
CA VAL A 401 -24.28 -6.76 11.74
C VAL A 401 -23.37 -5.57 11.50
N ARG A 402 -23.92 -4.40 11.22
CA ARG A 402 -23.17 -3.17 11.00
C ARG A 402 -22.30 -2.80 12.21
N ASN A 403 -22.86 -2.86 13.41
CA ASN A 403 -22.14 -2.56 14.63
C ASN A 403 -21.04 -3.61 14.91
N TYR A 404 -21.31 -4.88 14.61
CA TYR A 404 -20.34 -5.97 14.80
C TYR A 404 -19.18 -5.94 13.80
N LEU A 405 -19.30 -5.22 12.69
CA LEU A 405 -18.19 -4.94 11.79
C LEU A 405 -17.14 -4.02 12.41
N SER A 406 -17.51 -3.24 13.43
CA SER A 406 -16.55 -2.42 14.17
C SER A 406 -15.67 -3.26 15.09
N GLN A 407 -14.46 -2.79 15.31
CA GLN A 407 -13.45 -3.52 16.09
C GLN A 407 -12.45 -2.53 16.70
N PRO A 408 -12.12 -2.62 17.99
CA PRO A 408 -11.06 -1.80 18.56
C PRO A 408 -9.68 -2.28 18.10
N PHE A 409 -8.81 -1.32 17.77
CA PHE A 409 -7.46 -1.58 17.31
C PHE A 409 -6.43 -1.41 18.42
N THR A 410 -5.44 -2.27 18.44
CA THR A 410 -4.32 -2.21 19.40
C THR A 410 -3.55 -0.90 19.28
N VAL A 411 -3.27 -0.46 18.05
CA VAL A 411 -2.53 0.78 17.79
C VAL A 411 -3.31 2.05 18.19
N ALA A 412 -4.62 1.96 18.32
CA ALA A 412 -5.49 3.06 18.73
C ALA A 412 -5.83 3.05 20.23
N SER A 413 -5.38 2.07 21.00
CA SER A 413 -5.75 1.88 22.40
C SER A 413 -5.42 3.09 23.29
N GLN A 414 -4.34 3.79 23.00
CA GLN A 414 -3.94 5.01 23.72
C GLN A 414 -4.94 6.16 23.56
N PHE A 415 -5.62 6.23 22.42
CA PHE A 415 -6.58 7.29 22.11
C PHE A 415 -8.01 6.91 22.47
N THR A 416 -8.35 5.64 22.34
CA THR A 416 -9.72 5.15 22.54
C THR A 416 -9.97 4.67 23.97
N GLY A 417 -8.92 4.35 24.72
CA GLY A 417 -9.01 3.71 26.03
C GLY A 417 -9.55 2.27 26.00
N MET A 418 -9.63 1.67 24.80
CA MET A 418 -10.10 0.30 24.61
C MET A 418 -8.93 -0.61 24.23
N ASP A 419 -8.89 -1.80 24.81
CA ASP A 419 -7.93 -2.82 24.40
C ASP A 419 -8.21 -3.28 23.00
N GLY A 420 -7.17 -3.36 22.17
CA GLY A 420 -7.28 -3.85 20.81
C GLY A 420 -7.62 -5.34 20.76
N LYS A 421 -8.31 -5.75 19.70
CA LYS A 421 -8.74 -7.12 19.47
C LYS A 421 -8.22 -7.65 18.15
N TYR A 422 -7.66 -8.85 18.21
CA TYR A 422 -7.39 -9.69 17.05
C TYR A 422 -8.43 -10.79 17.00
N VAL A 423 -9.19 -10.88 15.92
CA VAL A 423 -10.27 -11.87 15.79
C VAL A 423 -9.91 -12.88 14.71
N ARG A 424 -9.89 -14.15 15.05
CA ARG A 424 -9.65 -15.20 14.07
C ARG A 424 -10.79 -15.30 13.08
N VAL A 425 -10.48 -15.73 11.87
CA VAL A 425 -11.47 -15.83 10.80
C VAL A 425 -12.62 -16.79 11.15
N GLU A 426 -12.33 -17.89 11.84
CA GLU A 426 -13.36 -18.84 12.29
C GLU A 426 -14.35 -18.18 13.26
N ASP A 427 -13.87 -17.38 14.19
CA ASP A 427 -14.72 -16.64 15.15
C ASP A 427 -15.52 -15.55 14.47
N THR A 428 -14.95 -14.91 13.47
CA THR A 428 -15.64 -13.91 12.63
C THR A 428 -16.80 -14.54 11.87
N ILE A 429 -16.56 -15.65 11.17
CA ILE A 429 -17.59 -16.37 10.41
C ILE A 429 -18.71 -16.82 11.35
N ARG A 430 -18.36 -17.45 12.46
CA ARG A 430 -19.33 -17.93 13.45
C ARG A 430 -20.17 -16.80 14.03
N GLY A 431 -19.55 -15.71 14.43
CA GLY A 431 -20.25 -14.57 15.03
C GLY A 431 -21.28 -13.94 14.08
N PHE A 432 -20.88 -13.68 12.82
CA PHE A 432 -21.81 -13.15 11.83
C PHE A 432 -22.91 -14.14 11.45
N LYS A 433 -22.57 -15.42 11.32
CA LYS A 433 -23.58 -16.48 11.06
C LYS A 433 -24.65 -16.50 12.15
N GLU A 434 -24.25 -16.52 13.42
CA GLU A 434 -25.18 -16.52 14.55
C GLU A 434 -26.09 -15.27 14.58
N ILE A 435 -25.56 -14.10 14.20
CA ILE A 435 -26.38 -12.87 14.10
C ILE A 435 -27.39 -12.99 12.96
N LEU A 436 -26.96 -13.47 11.79
CA LEU A 436 -27.84 -13.67 10.63
C LEU A 436 -28.97 -14.67 10.89
N GLU A 437 -28.67 -15.74 11.64
CA GLU A 437 -29.64 -16.78 12.03
C GLU A 437 -30.60 -16.29 13.13
N GLY A 438 -30.39 -15.13 13.72
CA GLY A 438 -31.26 -14.55 14.72
C GLY A 438 -31.02 -15.03 16.14
N LYS A 439 -29.96 -15.77 16.39
CA LYS A 439 -29.63 -16.30 17.74
C LYS A 439 -29.52 -15.19 18.80
N TRP A 440 -29.12 -14.00 18.38
CA TRP A 440 -28.85 -12.86 19.25
C TRP A 440 -29.85 -11.70 19.07
N ASP A 441 -31.02 -11.95 18.51
CA ASP A 441 -32.05 -10.92 18.28
C ASP A 441 -32.55 -10.26 19.56
N HIS A 442 -32.39 -10.93 20.71
CA HIS A 442 -32.80 -10.41 22.04
C HIS A 442 -31.79 -9.46 22.66
N LEU A 443 -30.55 -9.37 22.13
CA LEU A 443 -29.53 -8.48 22.67
C LEU A 443 -29.66 -7.07 22.09
N PRO A 444 -29.29 -6.00 22.84
CA PRO A 444 -29.32 -4.65 22.34
C PRO A 444 -28.29 -4.43 21.24
N GLU A 445 -28.59 -3.59 20.26
CA GLU A 445 -27.72 -3.30 19.12
C GLU A 445 -26.31 -2.79 19.54
N GLN A 446 -26.26 -2.01 20.61
CA GLN A 446 -25.01 -1.41 21.10
C GLN A 446 -24.05 -2.42 21.70
N ALA A 447 -24.53 -3.60 22.11
CA ALA A 447 -23.66 -4.66 22.59
C ALA A 447 -22.68 -5.16 21.53
N PHE A 448 -23.00 -5.01 20.26
CA PHE A 448 -22.19 -5.46 19.12
C PHE A 448 -21.16 -4.42 18.65
N HIS A 449 -21.20 -3.22 19.19
CA HIS A 449 -20.31 -2.14 18.81
C HIS A 449 -18.97 -2.23 19.52
N ASN A 450 -17.85 -2.13 18.76
CA ASN A 450 -16.48 -2.17 19.29
C ASN A 450 -16.19 -3.39 20.17
N VAL A 451 -16.49 -4.57 19.67
CA VAL A 451 -16.16 -5.84 20.31
C VAL A 451 -15.33 -6.71 19.37
N GLY A 452 -14.63 -7.67 19.91
CA GLY A 452 -13.89 -8.68 19.13
C GLY A 452 -14.80 -9.83 18.72
N SER A 453 -14.88 -10.87 19.56
CA SER A 453 -15.71 -12.04 19.31
C SER A 453 -17.16 -11.82 19.69
N ILE A 454 -18.03 -12.76 19.28
CA ILE A 454 -19.46 -12.72 19.63
C ILE A 454 -19.68 -12.87 21.13
N GLU A 455 -18.83 -13.63 21.82
CA GLU A 455 -18.86 -13.79 23.27
C GLU A 455 -18.69 -12.46 24.01
N GLU A 456 -17.83 -11.57 23.49
CA GLU A 456 -17.65 -10.24 24.06
C GLU A 456 -18.91 -9.37 23.90
N ALA A 457 -19.65 -9.53 22.81
CA ALA A 457 -20.93 -8.85 22.62
C ALA A 457 -21.96 -9.32 23.66
N VAL A 458 -22.01 -10.63 23.93
CA VAL A 458 -22.89 -11.22 24.94
C VAL A 458 -22.53 -10.70 26.34
N GLU A 459 -21.25 -10.65 26.69
CA GLU A 459 -20.81 -10.12 27.98
C GLU A 459 -21.10 -8.62 28.12
N LYS A 460 -20.87 -7.86 27.04
CA LYS A 460 -21.17 -6.42 27.02
C LYS A 460 -22.67 -6.16 27.19
N ALA A 461 -23.52 -7.00 26.62
CA ALA A 461 -24.97 -6.87 26.79
C ALA A 461 -25.41 -6.91 28.26
N LYS A 462 -24.75 -7.78 29.07
CA LYS A 462 -25.02 -7.85 30.53
C LYS A 462 -24.68 -6.59 31.28
N THR A 463 -23.82 -5.74 30.75
CA THR A 463 -23.43 -4.47 31.39
C THR A 463 -24.30 -3.31 30.93
N LEU A 464 -25.13 -3.50 29.92
CA LEU A 464 -26.04 -2.51 29.36
C LEU A 464 -27.47 -2.66 29.92
N GLU A 465 -27.79 -3.78 30.58
CA GLU A 465 -29.00 -4.03 31.36
C GLU A 465 -28.88 -3.36 32.75
#